data_0e806b34afcf45a6731517502a7c2efe
#
_entry.id   0e806b34afcf45a6731517502a7c2efe
#
_cell.length_a   1.000
_cell.length_b   1.000
_cell.length_c   1.000
_cell.angle_alpha   90.00
_cell.angle_beta   90.00
_cell.angle_gamma   90.00
#
_symmetry.space_group_name_H-M   'P 1'
#
loop_
_entity.id
_entity.type
_entity.pdbx_description
1 polymer ?
#
loop_
_entity_poly.entity_id
_entity_poly.type
_entity_poly.pdbx_seq_one_letter_code
_entity_poly.pdbx_strand_id
1 'polypeptide(L)'
;MTYEIVIPVIIAFAISALLGPVVIPFLRKLKVGQTERKELESHLKKNGTPTMGGIMILASIIITSLFYVKDYPKIIPILFMTVGFGVIGFLDDYLKVVLRRSDGLLAWQKMILQIIVTGVFAVYMVKYSGVALTMLIPFSGGKYLDLGWLAI
;
A
#
# COMPACT_ATOMS: atom_id res chain seq x y z
N MET A 1 0.97 23.61 -13.12
CA MET A 1 0.24 22.79 -12.11
C MET A 1 -0.50 21.59 -12.70
N THR A 2 -1.31 21.75 -13.74
CA THR A 2 -2.12 20.61 -14.24
C THR A 2 -1.26 19.50 -14.87
N TYR A 3 -0.25 19.85 -15.64
CA TYR A 3 0.64 18.85 -16.29
C TYR A 3 1.53 18.09 -15.31
N GLU A 4 1.97 18.71 -14.21
CA GLU A 4 2.80 18.07 -13.17
C GLU A 4 2.06 16.93 -12.44
N ILE A 5 0.73 16.98 -12.40
CA ILE A 5 -0.10 15.93 -11.83
C ILE A 5 -0.50 14.91 -12.89
N VAL A 6 -0.89 15.37 -14.08
CA VAL A 6 -1.44 14.51 -15.13
C VAL A 6 -0.39 13.55 -15.69
N ILE A 7 0.84 14.02 -15.91
CA ILE A 7 1.90 13.17 -16.49
C ILE A 7 2.23 11.97 -15.61
N PRO A 8 2.50 12.11 -14.29
CA PRO A 8 2.73 10.95 -13.43
C PRO A 8 1.57 9.96 -13.41
N VAL A 9 0.32 10.45 -13.42
CA VAL A 9 -0.86 9.58 -13.47
C VAL A 9 -0.91 8.76 -14.76
N ILE A 10 -0.67 9.39 -15.92
CA ILE A 10 -0.62 8.69 -17.21
C ILE A 10 0.50 7.66 -17.24
N ILE A 11 1.69 8.01 -16.72
CA ILE A 11 2.84 7.09 -16.66
C ILE A 11 2.50 5.88 -15.78
N ALA A 12 1.97 6.09 -14.57
CA ALA A 12 1.59 5.02 -13.66
C ALA A 12 0.52 4.11 -14.27
N PHE A 13 -0.47 4.69 -14.95
CA PHE A 13 -1.50 3.95 -15.67
C PHE A 13 -0.91 3.12 -16.80
N ALA A 14 -0.05 3.70 -17.62
CA ALA A 14 0.59 3.00 -18.75
C ALA A 14 1.46 1.83 -18.26
N ILE A 15 2.26 2.03 -17.20
CA ILE A 15 3.07 0.97 -16.58
C ILE A 15 2.16 -0.15 -16.05
N SER A 16 1.09 0.20 -15.33
CA SER A 16 0.15 -0.78 -14.80
C SER A 16 -0.53 -1.58 -15.92
N ALA A 17 -0.94 -0.91 -17.00
CA ALA A 17 -1.55 -1.56 -18.16
C ALA A 17 -0.58 -2.51 -18.88
N LEU A 18 0.70 -2.11 -19.00
CA LEU A 18 1.75 -2.95 -19.62
C LEU A 18 2.13 -4.14 -18.75
N LEU A 19 2.11 -4.00 -17.42
CA LEU A 19 2.37 -5.10 -16.50
C LEU A 19 1.22 -6.12 -16.46
N GLY A 20 -0.01 -5.70 -16.74
CA GLY A 20 -1.19 -6.56 -16.69
C GLY A 20 -1.07 -7.87 -17.44
N PRO A 21 -0.76 -7.87 -18.76
CA PRO A 21 -0.65 -9.09 -19.56
C PRO A 21 0.41 -10.09 -19.06
N VAL A 22 1.42 -9.63 -18.32
CA VAL A 22 2.49 -10.48 -17.77
C VAL A 22 2.13 -10.97 -16.37
N VAL A 23 1.72 -10.05 -15.51
CA VAL A 23 1.48 -10.33 -14.08
C VAL A 23 0.20 -11.13 -13.86
N ILE A 24 -0.87 -10.83 -14.59
CA ILE A 24 -2.15 -11.52 -14.41
C ILE A 24 -2.05 -13.03 -14.71
N PRO A 25 -1.46 -13.48 -15.83
CA PRO A 25 -1.29 -14.92 -16.09
C PRO A 25 -0.39 -15.60 -15.05
N PHE A 26 0.66 -14.92 -14.60
CA PHE A 26 1.53 -15.43 -13.54
C PHE A 26 0.78 -15.64 -12.22
N LEU A 27 -0.01 -14.64 -11.79
CA LEU A 27 -0.82 -14.75 -10.57
C LEU A 27 -1.92 -15.82 -10.68
N ARG A 28 -2.50 -16.01 -11.87
CA ARG A 28 -3.44 -17.10 -12.12
C ARG A 28 -2.78 -18.46 -11.91
N LYS A 29 -1.56 -18.67 -12.39
CA LYS A 29 -0.81 -19.91 -12.18
C LYS A 29 -0.54 -20.20 -10.70
N LEU A 30 -0.28 -19.16 -9.89
CA LEU A 30 -0.09 -19.32 -8.44
C LEU A 30 -1.36 -19.77 -7.72
N LYS A 31 -2.54 -19.35 -8.20
CA LYS A 31 -3.84 -19.72 -7.63
C LYS A 31 -4.34 -21.11 -8.05
N VAL A 32 -3.76 -21.70 -9.07
CA VAL A 32 -4.15 -23.05 -9.57
C VAL A 32 -3.87 -24.08 -8.46
N GLY A 33 -4.94 -24.62 -7.86
CA GLY A 33 -4.89 -25.58 -6.75
C GLY A 33 -5.54 -25.13 -5.46
N GLN A 34 -6.09 -23.93 -5.38
CA GLN A 34 -6.97 -23.52 -4.29
C GLN A 34 -8.40 -23.96 -4.59
N THR A 35 -8.87 -24.98 -3.88
CA THR A 35 -10.29 -25.33 -3.79
C THR A 35 -10.92 -24.35 -2.81
N GLU A 36 -11.66 -23.38 -3.31
CA GLU A 36 -12.47 -22.54 -2.45
C GLU A 36 -13.48 -23.40 -1.68
N ARG A 37 -13.73 -23.08 -0.40
CA ARG A 37 -14.73 -23.76 0.42
C ARG A 37 -16.04 -23.79 -0.35
N LYS A 38 -16.65 -24.98 -0.49
CA LYS A 38 -17.87 -25.26 -1.24
C LYS A 38 -19.15 -24.55 -0.73
N GLU A 39 -19.03 -23.61 0.19
CA GLU A 39 -20.12 -23.13 1.02
C GLU A 39 -20.94 -21.95 0.45
N LEU A 40 -20.53 -21.32 -0.65
CA LEU A 40 -21.35 -20.26 -1.25
C LEU A 40 -21.31 -20.33 -2.79
N GLU A 41 -22.45 -20.63 -3.40
CA GLU A 41 -22.63 -20.63 -4.87
C GLU A 41 -22.27 -19.29 -5.53
N SER A 42 -22.36 -18.18 -4.82
CA SER A 42 -21.95 -16.86 -5.30
C SER A 42 -20.44 -16.72 -5.50
N HIS A 43 -19.63 -17.55 -4.82
CA HIS A 43 -18.17 -17.57 -4.98
C HIS A 43 -17.69 -18.42 -6.17
N LEU A 44 -18.50 -19.34 -6.65
CA LEU A 44 -18.18 -20.18 -7.82
C LEU A 44 -18.00 -19.35 -9.10
N LYS A 45 -18.73 -18.23 -9.24
CA LYS A 45 -18.56 -17.30 -10.38
C LYS A 45 -17.24 -16.51 -10.35
N LYS A 46 -16.57 -16.43 -9.21
CA LYS A 46 -15.26 -15.75 -9.03
C LYS A 46 -14.08 -16.72 -9.12
N ASN A 47 -14.32 -18.01 -9.35
CA ASN A 47 -13.26 -18.99 -9.61
C ASN A 47 -12.45 -18.55 -10.84
N GLY A 48 -11.15 -18.30 -10.66
CA GLY A 48 -10.25 -17.83 -11.72
C GLY A 48 -9.86 -16.34 -11.65
N THR A 49 -10.48 -15.53 -10.77
CA THR A 49 -10.00 -14.16 -10.55
C THR A 49 -8.67 -14.21 -9.78
N PRO A 50 -7.59 -13.64 -10.32
CA PRO A 50 -6.31 -13.62 -9.63
C PRO A 50 -6.39 -12.77 -8.36
N THR A 51 -5.83 -13.26 -7.26
CA THR A 51 -5.52 -12.48 -6.06
C THR A 51 -4.15 -11.83 -6.21
N MET A 52 -3.77 -10.95 -5.30
CA MET A 52 -2.47 -10.25 -5.29
C MET A 52 -2.28 -9.23 -6.44
N GLY A 53 -3.35 -8.79 -7.09
CA GLY A 53 -3.29 -7.76 -8.15
C GLY A 53 -2.69 -6.43 -7.69
N GLY A 54 -2.69 -6.15 -6.38
CA GLY A 54 -2.04 -5.01 -5.77
C GLY A 54 -0.55 -4.89 -6.07
N ILE A 55 0.14 -6.00 -6.35
CA ILE A 55 1.57 -5.99 -6.73
C ILE A 55 1.80 -5.13 -7.98
N MET A 56 0.94 -5.27 -8.97
CA MET A 56 1.03 -4.53 -10.22
C MET A 56 0.84 -3.03 -10.00
N ILE A 57 -0.12 -2.67 -9.15
CA ILE A 57 -0.39 -1.27 -8.78
C ILE A 57 0.79 -0.69 -7.98
N LEU A 58 1.29 -1.42 -6.99
CA LEU A 58 2.45 -1.01 -6.21
C LEU A 58 3.69 -0.83 -7.08
N ALA A 59 3.97 -1.77 -7.97
CA ALA A 59 5.11 -1.68 -8.89
C ALA A 59 5.01 -0.43 -9.77
N SER A 60 3.83 -0.12 -10.33
CA SER A 60 3.65 1.07 -11.15
C SER A 60 3.81 2.37 -10.36
N ILE A 61 3.32 2.42 -9.11
CA ILE A 61 3.50 3.56 -8.21
C ILE A 61 4.98 3.75 -7.89
N ILE A 62 5.70 2.68 -7.51
CA ILE A 62 7.12 2.73 -7.18
C ILE A 62 7.93 3.24 -8.37
N ILE A 63 7.77 2.61 -9.53
CA ILE A 63 8.52 2.97 -10.74
C ILE A 63 8.26 4.44 -11.10
N THR A 64 7.00 4.85 -11.13
CA THR A 64 6.66 6.25 -11.44
C THR A 64 7.26 7.21 -10.42
N SER A 65 7.15 6.91 -9.13
CA SER A 65 7.68 7.76 -8.06
C SER A 65 9.20 7.93 -8.14
N LEU A 66 9.94 6.91 -8.57
CA LEU A 66 11.40 6.98 -8.73
C LEU A 66 11.83 8.02 -9.78
N PHE A 67 11.03 8.26 -10.82
CA PHE A 67 11.32 9.31 -11.79
C PHE A 67 11.21 10.72 -11.21
N TYR A 68 10.34 10.91 -10.22
CA TYR A 68 10.03 12.22 -9.63
C TYR A 68 10.68 12.46 -8.27
N VAL A 69 11.37 11.47 -7.68
CA VAL A 69 11.94 11.57 -6.34
C VAL A 69 13.00 12.66 -6.20
N LYS A 70 13.73 12.93 -7.28
CA LYS A 70 14.79 13.99 -7.30
C LYS A 70 14.16 15.38 -7.20
N ASP A 71 13.05 15.60 -7.90
CA ASP A 71 12.39 16.90 -7.97
C ASP A 71 11.46 17.11 -6.75
N TYR A 72 10.92 16.03 -6.20
CA TYR A 72 9.97 16.02 -5.09
C TYR A 72 10.39 15.05 -3.98
N PRO A 73 11.43 15.38 -3.16
CA PRO A 73 11.92 14.46 -2.11
C PRO A 73 10.87 14.06 -1.06
N LYS A 74 9.81 14.85 -0.91
CA LYS A 74 8.68 14.56 -0.02
C LYS A 74 7.90 13.29 -0.42
N ILE A 75 8.15 12.75 -1.62
CA ILE A 75 7.59 11.46 -2.06
C ILE A 75 8.18 10.29 -1.25
N ILE A 76 9.43 10.40 -0.78
CA ILE A 76 10.13 9.30 -0.09
C ILE A 76 9.36 8.78 1.13
N PRO A 77 8.94 9.60 2.10
CA PRO A 77 8.19 9.09 3.25
C PRO A 77 6.83 8.52 2.87
N ILE A 78 6.16 9.09 1.86
CA ILE A 78 4.88 8.56 1.37
C ILE A 78 5.09 7.20 0.71
N LEU A 79 6.15 7.07 -0.09
CA LEU A 79 6.51 5.82 -0.75
C LEU A 79 6.89 4.74 0.28
N PHE A 80 7.62 5.11 1.34
CA PHE A 80 7.94 4.20 2.44
C PHE A 80 6.67 3.62 3.09
N MET A 81 5.68 4.46 3.40
CA MET A 81 4.39 4.00 3.94
C MET A 81 3.66 3.09 2.94
N THR A 82 3.56 3.52 1.69
CA THR A 82 2.88 2.75 0.64
C THR A 82 3.50 1.36 0.47
N VAL A 83 4.83 1.28 0.39
CA VAL A 83 5.56 0.01 0.27
C VAL A 83 5.43 -0.82 1.55
N GLY A 84 5.58 -0.20 2.72
CA GLY A 84 5.48 -0.89 4.01
C GLY A 84 4.13 -1.59 4.20
N PHE A 85 3.03 -0.88 3.98
CA PHE A 85 1.69 -1.48 4.02
C PHE A 85 1.45 -2.46 2.87
N GLY A 86 2.00 -2.18 1.70
CA GLY A 86 1.95 -3.08 0.55
C GLY A 86 2.64 -4.42 0.82
N VAL A 87 3.80 -4.40 1.48
CA VAL A 87 4.51 -5.63 1.90
C VAL A 87 3.69 -6.43 2.91
N ILE A 88 3.04 -5.76 3.89
CA ILE A 88 2.18 -6.45 4.85
C ILE A 88 1.01 -7.14 4.13
N GLY A 89 0.35 -6.45 3.21
CA GLY A 89 -0.71 -7.04 2.39
C GLY A 89 -0.22 -8.18 1.50
N PHE A 90 0.95 -8.02 0.90
CA PHE A 90 1.58 -9.06 0.11
C PHE A 90 1.89 -10.31 0.94
N LEU A 91 2.44 -10.16 2.14
CA LEU A 91 2.71 -11.27 3.05
C LEU A 91 1.44 -12.01 3.44
N ASP A 92 0.36 -11.29 3.75
CA ASP A 92 -0.94 -11.87 4.07
C ASP A 92 -1.47 -12.74 2.91
N ASP A 93 -1.45 -12.19 1.70
CA ASP A 93 -1.89 -12.91 0.50
C ASP A 93 -0.94 -14.06 0.13
N TYR A 94 0.36 -13.88 0.30
CA TYR A 94 1.36 -14.91 0.05
C TYR A 94 1.15 -16.14 0.96
N LEU A 95 0.91 -15.91 2.25
CA LEU A 95 0.62 -16.98 3.20
C LEU A 95 -0.64 -17.75 2.80
N LYS A 96 -1.66 -17.04 2.32
CA LYS A 96 -2.93 -17.65 1.87
C LYS A 96 -2.76 -18.45 0.58
N VAL A 97 -2.09 -17.84 -0.39
CA VAL A 97 -2.03 -18.39 -1.77
C VAL A 97 -0.92 -19.44 -1.91
N VAL A 98 0.29 -19.14 -1.46
CA VAL A 98 1.45 -20.01 -1.67
C VAL A 98 1.58 -21.05 -0.56
N LEU A 99 1.44 -20.66 0.69
CA LEU A 99 1.56 -21.56 1.83
C LEU A 99 0.22 -22.23 2.20
N ARG A 100 -0.88 -21.93 1.48
CA ARG A 100 -2.22 -22.54 1.63
C ARG A 100 -2.74 -22.43 3.07
N ARG A 101 -2.40 -21.35 3.78
CA ARG A 101 -2.95 -21.07 5.10
C ARG A 101 -4.27 -20.33 4.95
N SER A 102 -5.37 -20.88 5.50
CA SER A 102 -6.71 -20.28 5.38
C SER A 102 -6.80 -18.87 5.95
N ASP A 103 -6.02 -18.57 6.98
CA ASP A 103 -6.16 -17.33 7.75
C ASP A 103 -5.10 -16.26 7.41
N GLY A 104 -4.07 -16.62 6.61
CA GLY A 104 -2.98 -15.70 6.28
C GLY A 104 -2.20 -15.25 7.51
N LEU A 105 -1.98 -13.94 7.64
CA LEU A 105 -1.47 -13.32 8.87
C LEU A 105 -2.59 -13.26 9.92
N LEU A 106 -2.28 -13.65 11.14
CA LEU A 106 -3.20 -13.45 12.27
C LEU A 106 -3.45 -11.95 12.50
N ALA A 107 -4.66 -11.59 12.94
CA ALA A 107 -5.06 -10.19 13.11
C ALA A 107 -4.05 -9.39 13.97
N TRP A 108 -3.58 -9.98 15.07
CA TRP A 108 -2.59 -9.34 15.96
C TRP A 108 -1.21 -9.16 15.28
N GLN A 109 -0.77 -10.13 14.46
CA GLN A 109 0.49 -10.01 13.69
C GLN A 109 0.41 -8.87 12.69
N LYS A 110 -0.70 -8.77 11.96
CA LYS A 110 -0.96 -7.69 11.02
C LYS A 110 -0.94 -6.34 11.73
N MET A 111 -1.60 -6.23 12.88
CA MET A 111 -1.65 -5.00 13.68
C MET A 111 -0.24 -4.60 14.16
N ILE A 112 0.56 -5.53 14.67
CA ILE A 112 1.92 -5.24 15.12
C ILE A 112 2.78 -4.73 13.96
N LEU A 113 2.74 -5.39 12.79
CA LEU A 113 3.51 -4.95 11.62
C LEU A 113 3.10 -3.55 11.17
N GLN A 114 1.80 -3.24 11.19
CA GLN A 114 1.29 -1.91 10.86
C GLN A 114 1.77 -0.86 11.87
N ILE A 115 1.74 -1.16 13.17
CA ILE A 115 2.25 -0.26 14.21
C ILE A 115 3.75 -0.01 14.04
N ILE A 116 4.54 -1.05 13.72
CA ILE A 116 5.98 -0.89 13.48
C ILE A 116 6.23 0.05 12.28
N VAL A 117 5.58 -0.19 11.14
CA VAL A 117 5.75 0.64 9.94
C VAL A 117 5.33 2.08 10.23
N THR A 118 4.19 2.28 10.88
CA THR A 118 3.70 3.61 11.25
C THR A 118 4.61 4.30 12.26
N GLY A 119 5.11 3.57 13.26
CA GLY A 119 6.02 4.11 14.26
C GLY A 119 7.35 4.58 13.66
N VAL A 120 7.94 3.78 12.77
CA VAL A 120 9.15 4.19 12.03
C VAL A 120 8.90 5.44 11.20
N PHE A 121 7.77 5.49 10.50
CA PHE A 121 7.38 6.68 9.73
C PHE A 121 7.18 7.91 10.63
N ALA A 122 6.49 7.76 11.75
CA ALA A 122 6.25 8.85 12.70
C ALA A 122 7.57 9.42 13.25
N VAL A 123 8.50 8.55 13.68
CA VAL A 123 9.84 8.96 14.14
C VAL A 123 10.61 9.68 13.04
N TYR A 124 10.55 9.19 11.81
CA TYR A 124 11.17 9.85 10.66
C TYR A 124 10.60 11.26 10.44
N MET A 125 9.27 11.38 10.44
CA MET A 125 8.58 12.65 10.22
C MET A 125 8.96 13.68 11.30
N VAL A 126 9.00 13.27 12.56
CA VAL A 126 9.35 14.17 13.67
C VAL A 126 10.82 14.60 13.63
N LYS A 127 11.75 13.66 13.36
CA LYS A 127 13.19 13.96 13.42
C LYS A 127 13.74 14.65 12.17
N TYR A 128 13.23 14.30 11.00
CA TYR A 128 13.86 14.67 9.73
C TYR A 128 13.03 15.57 8.83
N SER A 129 11.71 15.57 8.96
CA SER A 129 10.87 16.37 8.06
C SER A 129 10.50 17.75 8.61
N GLY A 130 10.83 18.04 9.88
CA GLY A 130 10.51 19.31 10.52
C GLY A 130 9.01 19.61 10.58
N VAL A 131 8.18 18.58 10.57
CA VAL A 131 6.71 18.73 10.67
C VAL A 131 6.38 19.25 12.06
N ALA A 132 5.66 20.36 12.12
CA ALA A 132 5.15 20.89 13.38
C ALA A 132 4.14 19.90 13.98
N LEU A 133 4.36 19.51 15.24
CA LEU A 133 3.47 18.61 15.99
C LEU A 133 2.23 19.35 16.51
N THR A 134 1.65 20.21 15.66
CA THR A 134 0.52 21.07 16.01
C THR A 134 -0.72 20.62 15.24
N MET A 135 -1.84 20.55 15.93
CA MET A 135 -3.15 20.25 15.35
C MET A 135 -4.01 21.51 15.34
N LEU A 136 -4.62 21.82 14.21
CA LEU A 136 -5.62 22.87 14.10
C LEU A 136 -6.87 22.46 14.86
N ILE A 137 -7.30 23.27 15.82
CA ILE A 137 -8.57 23.02 16.52
C ILE A 137 -9.72 23.46 15.60
N PRO A 138 -10.61 22.54 15.17
CA PRO A 138 -11.76 22.90 14.34
C PRO A 138 -12.63 23.93 15.06
N PHE A 139 -13.17 24.89 14.29
CA PHE A 139 -14.06 25.95 14.79
C PHE A 139 -13.47 26.95 15.81
N SER A 140 -12.15 26.93 16.04
CA SER A 140 -11.50 27.80 17.05
C SER A 140 -10.97 29.13 16.50
N GLY A 141 -11.29 29.47 15.24
CA GLY A 141 -10.77 30.69 14.62
C GLY A 141 -9.28 30.65 14.31
N GLY A 142 -8.71 29.48 14.05
CA GLY A 142 -7.30 29.30 13.64
C GLY A 142 -6.32 29.05 14.79
N LYS A 143 -6.81 28.66 15.97
CA LYS A 143 -5.93 28.27 17.08
C LYS A 143 -5.33 26.88 16.86
N TYR A 144 -4.05 26.75 17.17
CA TYR A 144 -3.30 25.50 17.09
C TYR A 144 -3.05 24.95 18.49
N LEU A 145 -3.21 23.64 18.65
CA LEU A 145 -2.81 22.90 19.84
C LEU A 145 -1.49 22.21 19.55
N ASP A 146 -0.49 22.47 20.37
CA ASP A 146 0.78 21.72 20.31
C ASP A 146 0.59 20.39 21.04
N LEU A 147 0.68 19.30 20.28
CA LEU A 147 0.53 17.94 20.78
C LEU A 147 1.86 17.39 21.29
N GLY A 148 2.99 18.03 20.95
CA GLY A 148 4.30 17.55 21.32
C GLY A 148 4.49 16.07 21.00
N TRP A 149 4.96 15.29 21.95
CA TRP A 149 5.17 13.84 21.79
C TRP A 149 3.87 13.01 21.63
N LEU A 150 2.72 13.56 22.00
CA LEU A 150 1.40 12.89 21.83
C LEU A 150 0.95 12.84 20.36
N ALA A 151 1.64 13.52 19.44
CA ALA A 151 1.36 13.48 18.02
C ALA A 151 1.92 12.23 17.32
N ILE A 152 2.70 11.43 18.04
CA ILE A 152 3.34 10.19 17.56
C ILE A 152 2.56 8.97 18.06
#